data_5f66e5405a138ff4ca7bffb3fc968114
#
_entry.id   5f66e5405a138ff4ca7bffb3fc968114
#
_cell.length_a   1.000
_cell.length_b   1.000
_cell.length_c   1.000
_cell.angle_alpha   90.00
_cell.angle_beta   90.00
_cell.angle_gamma   90.00
#
_symmetry.space_group_name_H-M   'P 1'
#
loop_
_entity.id
_entity.type
_entity.pdbx_description
1 polymer ?
#
loop_
_entity_poly.entity_id
_entity_poly.type
_entity_poly.pdbx_seq_one_letter_code
_entity_poly.pdbx_strand_id
1 'polypeptide(L)'
;QNQPNIVVFTLDTLRVDALGAYGQKVNTSPHIDALSNNGYRFSRAYTVTPLTIPAHSSLWTSLLPPRHGVQDNGDFFLSEGSTTLAELLQDAGYQTMASVGAEVTSHHWGFAQGFDAYFDDMGASREEESNRWRVERPAPEVIEDAMGWFKTERDKKKPFFAWLHMFDVHHPYEPPEPFKTQFKGRPYLG
;
A
#
# COMPACT_ATOMS: atom_id res chain seq x y z
N GLN A 1 17.30 21.68 -9.54
CA GLN A 1 16.03 21.77 -8.77
C GLN A 1 16.05 20.68 -7.71
N ASN A 2 15.67 21.06 -6.49
CA ASN A 2 15.63 20.09 -5.39
C ASN A 2 14.38 19.22 -5.59
N GLN A 3 14.55 17.98 -6.04
CA GLN A 3 13.46 17.03 -6.23
C GLN A 3 12.94 16.58 -4.85
N PRO A 4 11.62 16.63 -4.56
CA PRO A 4 11.09 16.21 -3.27
C PRO A 4 11.16 14.69 -3.11
N ASN A 5 11.31 14.22 -1.89
CA ASN A 5 11.07 12.81 -1.57
C ASN A 5 9.56 12.51 -1.66
N ILE A 6 9.22 11.32 -2.12
CA ILE A 6 7.84 10.88 -2.31
C ILE A 6 7.60 9.62 -1.50
N VAL A 7 6.56 9.63 -0.68
CA VAL A 7 6.10 8.42 0.04
C VAL A 7 4.62 8.22 -0.27
N VAL A 8 4.27 7.01 -0.69
CA VAL A 8 2.88 6.59 -0.91
C VAL A 8 2.55 5.51 0.10
N PHE A 9 1.50 5.76 0.89
CA PHE A 9 0.87 4.74 1.73
C PHE A 9 -0.44 4.30 1.09
N THR A 10 -0.59 3.00 0.88
CA THR A 10 -1.88 2.41 0.52
C THR A 10 -2.36 1.53 1.68
N LEU A 11 -3.62 1.74 2.08
CA LEU A 11 -4.29 1.01 3.15
C LEU A 11 -5.45 0.25 2.50
N ASP A 12 -5.28 -1.06 2.34
CA ASP A 12 -6.25 -1.87 1.60
C ASP A 12 -7.61 -1.88 2.28
N THR A 13 -8.67 -1.74 1.49
CA THR A 13 -10.08 -1.74 1.94
C THR A 13 -10.43 -0.73 3.03
N LEU A 14 -9.57 0.26 3.32
CA LEU A 14 -9.85 1.28 4.34
C LEU A 14 -11.11 2.07 3.98
N ARG A 15 -12.09 2.03 4.86
CA ARG A 15 -13.34 2.78 4.72
C ARG A 15 -13.13 4.24 5.09
N VAL A 16 -13.58 5.14 4.24
CA VAL A 16 -13.47 6.58 4.45
C VAL A 16 -14.22 7.05 5.71
N ASP A 17 -15.36 6.42 6.06
CA ASP A 17 -16.16 6.73 7.24
C ASP A 17 -15.53 6.27 8.57
N ALA A 18 -14.44 5.50 8.51
CA ALA A 18 -13.64 5.15 9.68
C ALA A 18 -12.61 6.25 10.06
N LEU A 19 -12.43 7.27 9.22
CA LEU A 19 -11.43 8.33 9.42
C LEU A 19 -12.04 9.60 10.01
N GLY A 20 -11.40 10.19 11.04
CA GLY A 20 -11.81 11.43 11.65
C GLY A 20 -11.83 12.60 10.66
N ALA A 21 -10.86 12.65 9.74
CA ALA A 21 -10.81 13.63 8.65
C ALA A 21 -12.04 13.64 7.75
N TYR A 22 -12.81 12.54 7.73
CA TYR A 22 -14.05 12.40 6.96
C TYR A 22 -15.31 12.29 7.81
N GLY A 23 -15.21 12.64 9.10
CA GLY A 23 -16.36 12.79 9.96
C GLY A 23 -16.58 11.69 11.00
N GLN A 24 -15.66 10.72 11.11
CA GLN A 24 -15.70 9.75 12.22
C GLN A 24 -15.53 10.50 13.55
N LYS A 25 -16.50 10.32 14.47
CA LYS A 25 -16.50 10.99 15.77
C LYS A 25 -15.62 10.30 16.83
N VAL A 26 -15.35 9.03 16.60
CA VAL A 26 -14.43 8.26 17.45
C VAL A 26 -13.01 8.50 16.96
N ASN A 27 -12.08 8.72 17.87
CA ASN A 27 -10.67 8.96 17.54
C ASN A 27 -9.98 7.68 17.07
N THR A 28 -10.27 7.26 15.84
CA THR A 28 -9.78 6.03 15.21
C THR A 28 -8.51 6.24 14.39
N SER A 29 -8.24 7.48 13.95
CA SER A 29 -7.18 7.79 12.97
C SER A 29 -6.40 9.08 13.29
N PRO A 30 -5.90 9.29 14.53
CA PRO A 30 -5.35 10.58 14.94
C PRO A 30 -4.15 11.04 14.11
N HIS A 31 -3.32 10.12 13.64
CA HIS A 31 -2.15 10.44 12.82
C HIS A 31 -2.52 10.78 11.36
N ILE A 32 -3.48 10.06 10.78
CA ILE A 32 -4.00 10.37 9.44
C ILE A 32 -4.75 11.71 9.47
N ASP A 33 -5.51 11.96 10.53
CA ASP A 33 -6.23 13.23 10.72
C ASP A 33 -5.25 14.41 10.85
N ALA A 34 -4.16 14.23 11.60
CA ALA A 34 -3.10 15.24 11.71
C ALA A 34 -2.43 15.50 10.36
N LEU A 35 -2.14 14.46 9.57
CA LEU A 35 -1.61 14.60 8.21
C LEU A 35 -2.58 15.37 7.31
N SER A 36 -3.87 15.01 7.36
CA SER A 36 -4.94 15.68 6.60
C SER A 36 -5.07 17.16 6.93
N ASN A 37 -4.86 17.55 8.21
CA ASN A 37 -4.93 18.94 8.66
C ASN A 37 -3.74 19.78 8.18
N ASN A 38 -2.62 19.14 7.83
CA ASN A 38 -1.39 19.80 7.38
C ASN A 38 -1.16 19.67 5.87
N GLY A 39 -2.08 19.05 5.14
CA GLY A 39 -1.97 18.77 3.71
C GLY A 39 -3.26 19.02 2.94
N TYR A 40 -3.39 18.36 1.81
CA TYR A 40 -4.59 18.39 0.99
C TYR A 40 -5.42 17.13 1.20
N ARG A 41 -6.72 17.31 1.38
CA ARG A 41 -7.70 16.25 1.50
C ARG A 41 -8.65 16.28 0.31
N PHE A 42 -8.77 15.19 -0.40
CA PHE A 42 -9.72 15.03 -1.48
C PHE A 42 -11.07 14.57 -0.93
N SER A 43 -12.10 15.37 -1.10
CA SER A 43 -13.46 15.03 -0.66
C SER A 43 -14.14 13.99 -1.56
N ARG A 44 -13.64 13.81 -2.77
CA ARG A 44 -14.14 12.86 -3.77
C ARG A 44 -12.96 12.23 -4.51
N ALA A 45 -12.52 11.10 -4.03
CA ALA A 45 -11.55 10.26 -4.71
C ALA A 45 -12.20 8.89 -4.98
N TYR A 46 -12.02 8.37 -6.20
CA TYR A 46 -12.65 7.13 -6.64
C TYR A 46 -11.59 6.17 -7.14
N THR A 47 -11.69 4.91 -6.75
CA THR A 47 -10.95 3.84 -7.41
C THR A 47 -11.67 3.44 -8.70
N VAL A 48 -10.91 2.95 -9.67
CA VAL A 48 -11.47 2.48 -10.96
C VAL A 48 -12.13 1.09 -10.84
N THR A 49 -11.78 0.34 -9.79
CA THR A 49 -12.27 -1.01 -9.52
C THR A 49 -12.13 -1.32 -8.03
N PRO A 50 -13.00 -2.18 -7.45
CA PRO A 50 -12.90 -2.60 -6.05
C PRO A 50 -11.97 -3.81 -5.84
N LEU A 51 -11.08 -4.12 -6.77
CA LEU A 51 -10.16 -5.24 -6.74
C LEU A 51 -8.71 -4.76 -6.60
N THR A 52 -7.93 -5.39 -5.73
CA THR A 52 -6.59 -4.91 -5.34
C THR A 52 -5.61 -4.85 -6.51
N ILE A 53 -5.44 -5.95 -7.25
CA ILE A 53 -4.45 -6.00 -8.35
C ILE A 53 -4.81 -5.02 -9.47
N PRO A 54 -6.04 -4.98 -10.01
CA PRO A 54 -6.39 -4.01 -11.06
C PRO A 54 -6.35 -2.55 -10.58
N ALA A 55 -6.73 -2.28 -9.31
CA ALA A 55 -6.71 -0.93 -8.76
C ALA A 55 -5.27 -0.40 -8.64
N HIS A 56 -4.34 -1.22 -8.11
CA HIS A 56 -2.92 -0.85 -8.02
C HIS A 56 -2.26 -0.78 -9.39
N SER A 57 -2.60 -1.69 -10.33
CA SER A 57 -2.14 -1.59 -11.71
C SER A 57 -2.54 -0.24 -12.34
N SER A 58 -3.77 0.19 -12.11
CA SER A 58 -4.24 1.51 -12.58
C SER A 58 -3.53 2.66 -11.87
N LEU A 59 -3.28 2.55 -10.56
CA LEU A 59 -2.56 3.55 -9.77
C LEU A 59 -1.14 3.76 -10.30
N TRP A 60 -0.44 2.68 -10.59
CA TRP A 60 0.97 2.76 -11.00
C TRP A 60 1.18 3.07 -12.47
N THR A 61 0.24 2.74 -13.35
CA THR A 61 0.37 2.98 -14.79
C THR A 61 -0.43 4.17 -15.30
N SER A 62 -1.37 4.71 -14.50
CA SER A 62 -2.38 5.69 -14.93
C SER A 62 -3.27 5.18 -16.07
N LEU A 63 -3.34 3.87 -16.29
CA LEU A 63 -4.19 3.24 -17.30
C LEU A 63 -5.42 2.61 -16.62
N LEU A 64 -6.51 2.49 -17.38
CA LEU A 64 -7.69 1.74 -16.96
C LEU A 64 -7.50 0.23 -17.20
N PRO A 65 -8.22 -0.66 -16.48
CA PRO A 65 -8.11 -2.11 -16.61
C PRO A 65 -8.14 -2.64 -18.06
N PRO A 66 -9.00 -2.16 -18.98
CA PRO A 66 -8.95 -2.61 -20.37
C PRO A 66 -7.67 -2.23 -21.11
N ARG A 67 -6.88 -1.28 -20.62
CA ARG A 67 -5.64 -0.80 -21.26
C ARG A 67 -4.39 -1.46 -20.71
N HIS A 68 -4.30 -1.67 -19.38
CA HIS A 68 -3.18 -2.38 -18.79
C HIS A 68 -3.41 -3.91 -18.75
N GLY A 69 -4.62 -4.40 -19.07
CA GLY A 69 -4.92 -5.82 -19.22
C GLY A 69 -5.25 -6.56 -17.93
N VAL A 70 -5.05 -5.96 -16.76
CA VAL A 70 -5.33 -6.58 -15.46
C VAL A 70 -6.78 -6.32 -15.07
N GLN A 71 -7.61 -7.35 -15.05
CA GLN A 71 -9.06 -7.22 -14.88
C GLN A 71 -9.60 -7.85 -13.60
N ASP A 72 -8.83 -8.74 -12.97
CA ASP A 72 -9.23 -9.47 -11.77
C ASP A 72 -8.03 -9.75 -10.88
N ASN A 73 -8.28 -10.19 -9.64
CA ASN A 73 -7.26 -10.75 -8.76
C ASN A 73 -6.98 -12.20 -9.16
N GLY A 74 -5.70 -12.55 -9.39
CA GLY A 74 -5.22 -13.93 -9.47
C GLY A 74 -5.02 -14.54 -10.85
N ASP A 75 -5.71 -14.07 -11.87
CA ASP A 75 -5.55 -14.58 -13.24
C ASP A 75 -4.73 -13.64 -14.14
N PHE A 76 -4.45 -12.43 -13.64
CA PHE A 76 -3.80 -11.38 -14.39
C PHE A 76 -2.62 -10.79 -13.61
N PHE A 77 -1.59 -10.40 -14.32
CA PHE A 77 -0.43 -9.68 -13.79
C PHE A 77 -0.13 -8.46 -14.64
N LEU A 78 0.52 -7.46 -14.05
CA LEU A 78 0.94 -6.27 -14.78
C LEU A 78 2.10 -6.61 -15.70
N SER A 79 1.90 -6.42 -17.01
CA SER A 79 2.91 -6.72 -18.02
C SER A 79 4.10 -5.75 -17.91
N GLU A 80 5.32 -6.28 -18.11
CA GLU A 80 6.55 -5.48 -18.24
C GLU A 80 6.49 -4.45 -19.37
N GLY A 81 5.57 -4.60 -20.31
CA GLY A 81 5.32 -3.60 -21.36
C GLY A 81 4.54 -2.38 -20.89
N SER A 82 4.06 -2.35 -19.65
CA SER A 82 3.34 -1.22 -19.06
C SER A 82 4.31 -0.38 -18.24
N THR A 83 4.53 0.87 -18.65
CA THR A 83 5.39 1.78 -17.89
C THR A 83 4.73 2.18 -16.57
N THR A 84 5.44 2.04 -15.48
CA THR A 84 4.99 2.37 -14.12
C THR A 84 5.50 3.73 -13.65
N LEU A 85 4.84 4.30 -12.63
CA LEU A 85 5.33 5.50 -11.95
C LEU A 85 6.72 5.27 -11.32
N ALA A 86 6.98 4.07 -10.80
CA ALA A 86 8.27 3.74 -10.20
C ALA A 86 9.39 3.79 -11.25
N GLU A 87 9.18 3.23 -12.45
CA GLU A 87 10.14 3.31 -13.56
C GLU A 87 10.40 4.75 -13.99
N LEU A 88 9.34 5.57 -14.13
CA LEU A 88 9.50 6.99 -14.50
C LEU A 88 10.30 7.77 -13.44
N LEU A 89 10.09 7.47 -12.17
CA LEU A 89 10.84 8.11 -11.09
C LEU A 89 12.27 7.60 -11.01
N GLN A 90 12.52 6.30 -11.24
CA GLN A 90 13.87 5.73 -11.35
C GLN A 90 14.65 6.38 -12.48
N ASP A 91 14.05 6.53 -13.67
CA ASP A 91 14.64 7.24 -14.82
C ASP A 91 14.91 8.72 -14.51
N ALA A 92 14.09 9.33 -13.65
CA ALA A 92 14.32 10.69 -13.17
C ALA A 92 15.40 10.80 -12.07
N GLY A 93 16.06 9.69 -11.71
CA GLY A 93 17.16 9.64 -10.76
C GLY A 93 16.74 9.43 -9.30
N TYR A 94 15.50 9.07 -9.04
CA TYR A 94 15.07 8.66 -7.72
C TYR A 94 15.62 7.27 -7.38
N GLN A 95 15.87 7.05 -6.12
CA GLN A 95 16.04 5.73 -5.56
C GLN A 95 14.67 5.22 -5.12
N THR A 96 14.27 4.02 -5.54
CA THR A 96 12.91 3.52 -5.41
C THR A 96 12.85 2.29 -4.50
N MET A 97 11.88 2.27 -3.58
CA MET A 97 11.65 1.10 -2.75
C MET A 97 10.15 0.85 -2.55
N ALA A 98 9.78 -0.41 -2.35
CA ALA A 98 8.46 -0.79 -1.87
C ALA A 98 8.57 -1.80 -0.73
N SER A 99 7.63 -1.74 0.20
CA SER A 99 7.37 -2.77 1.20
C SER A 99 5.88 -3.02 1.28
N VAL A 100 5.47 -4.27 1.07
CA VAL A 100 4.06 -4.64 0.90
C VAL A 100 3.65 -5.73 1.88
N GLY A 101 2.43 -5.62 2.41
CA GLY A 101 1.91 -6.48 3.46
C GLY A 101 0.95 -7.57 2.97
N ALA A 102 0.77 -7.75 1.65
CA ALA A 102 -0.14 -8.76 1.12
C ALA A 102 0.38 -9.41 -0.15
N GLU A 103 0.13 -10.71 -0.31
CA GLU A 103 0.54 -11.49 -1.50
C GLU A 103 -0.03 -10.88 -2.80
N VAL A 104 -1.25 -10.34 -2.76
CA VAL A 104 -1.89 -9.69 -3.92
C VAL A 104 -1.16 -8.42 -4.41
N THR A 105 -0.16 -7.96 -3.67
CA THR A 105 0.72 -6.86 -4.07
C THR A 105 2.17 -7.28 -4.18
N SER A 106 2.47 -8.59 -4.16
CA SER A 106 3.83 -9.11 -4.31
C SER A 106 4.40 -8.89 -5.71
N HIS A 107 5.70 -9.11 -5.85
CA HIS A 107 6.41 -9.03 -7.14
C HIS A 107 5.83 -9.95 -8.20
N HIS A 108 5.20 -11.07 -7.81
CA HIS A 108 4.57 -12.02 -8.73
C HIS A 108 3.52 -11.39 -9.65
N TRP A 109 2.88 -10.32 -9.20
CA TRP A 109 1.84 -9.62 -9.96
C TRP A 109 2.39 -8.49 -10.84
N GLY A 110 3.72 -8.36 -10.93
CA GLY A 110 4.39 -7.36 -11.76
C GLY A 110 4.56 -5.99 -11.10
N PHE A 111 4.31 -5.87 -9.80
CA PHE A 111 4.40 -4.58 -9.10
C PHE A 111 5.83 -4.16 -8.75
N ALA A 112 6.81 -5.06 -8.85
CA ALA A 112 8.21 -4.72 -8.57
C ALA A 112 8.88 -3.89 -9.68
N GLN A 113 8.21 -3.68 -10.82
CA GLN A 113 8.75 -2.93 -11.95
C GLN A 113 9.12 -1.50 -11.54
N GLY A 114 10.39 -1.13 -11.73
CA GLY A 114 10.92 0.20 -11.42
C GLY A 114 11.28 0.42 -9.95
N PHE A 115 11.23 -0.61 -9.09
CA PHE A 115 11.72 -0.53 -7.72
C PHE A 115 13.12 -1.15 -7.60
N ASP A 116 14.07 -0.37 -7.03
CA ASP A 116 15.43 -0.83 -6.72
C ASP A 116 15.44 -1.88 -5.58
N ALA A 117 14.50 -1.74 -4.62
CA ALA A 117 14.28 -2.67 -3.52
C ALA A 117 12.79 -2.96 -3.37
N TYR A 118 12.43 -4.25 -3.25
CA TYR A 118 11.04 -4.68 -3.09
C TYR A 118 10.95 -5.72 -1.97
N PHE A 119 10.26 -5.37 -0.87
CA PHE A 119 10.14 -6.19 0.33
C PHE A 119 8.73 -6.79 0.37
N ASP A 120 8.62 -8.05 0.04
CA ASP A 120 7.36 -8.82 -0.02
C ASP A 120 7.51 -10.25 0.51
N ASP A 121 8.52 -10.49 1.37
CA ASP A 121 8.65 -11.77 2.05
C ASP A 121 7.55 -11.89 3.12
N MET A 122 6.54 -12.70 2.84
CA MET A 122 5.38 -12.91 3.71
C MET A 122 5.68 -13.93 4.82
N GLY A 123 6.87 -14.53 4.87
CA GLY A 123 7.21 -15.55 5.88
C GLY A 123 6.35 -16.81 5.83
N ALA A 124 5.61 -17.03 4.74
CA ALA A 124 4.66 -18.12 4.63
C ALA A 124 5.31 -19.50 4.65
N SER A 125 4.72 -20.42 5.38
CA SER A 125 5.06 -21.85 5.30
C SER A 125 4.58 -22.45 3.95
N ARG A 126 5.18 -23.59 3.52
CA ARG A 126 4.75 -24.30 2.29
C ARG A 126 3.27 -24.69 2.28
N GLU A 127 2.64 -24.86 3.44
CA GLU A 127 1.21 -25.16 3.54
C GLU A 127 0.35 -23.90 3.30
N GLU A 128 0.85 -22.74 3.71
CA GLU A 128 0.20 -21.44 3.47
C GLU A 128 0.37 -20.99 2.02
N GLU A 129 1.46 -21.34 1.34
CA GLU A 129 1.64 -21.10 -0.10
C GLU A 129 0.53 -21.72 -0.96
N SER A 130 -0.13 -22.79 -0.51
CA SER A 130 -1.29 -23.38 -1.20
C SER A 130 -2.54 -22.49 -1.15
N ASN A 131 -2.58 -21.47 -0.26
CA ASN A 131 -3.67 -20.54 -0.12
C ASN A 131 -3.17 -19.07 -0.12
N ARG A 132 -2.43 -18.71 -1.17
CA ARG A 132 -1.74 -17.42 -1.38
C ARG A 132 -2.59 -16.20 -1.05
N TRP A 133 -3.90 -16.29 -1.25
CA TRP A 133 -4.85 -15.19 -1.02
C TRP A 133 -5.01 -14.77 0.44
N ARG A 134 -4.46 -15.56 1.37
CA ARG A 134 -4.53 -15.32 2.82
C ARG A 134 -3.18 -15.02 3.44
N VAL A 135 -2.14 -14.96 2.61
CA VAL A 135 -0.80 -14.68 3.12
C VAL A 135 -0.65 -13.16 3.21
N GLU A 136 -0.49 -12.69 4.43
CA GLU A 136 -0.33 -11.30 4.76
C GLU A 136 0.67 -11.13 5.90
N ARG A 137 1.27 -9.96 5.99
CA ARG A 137 2.10 -9.57 7.13
C ARG A 137 1.65 -8.23 7.68
N PRO A 138 1.79 -8.03 9.01
CA PRO A 138 1.27 -6.85 9.68
C PRO A 138 2.07 -5.59 9.34
N ALA A 139 1.42 -4.42 9.44
CA ALA A 139 2.02 -3.13 9.15
C ALA A 139 3.34 -2.84 9.90
N PRO A 140 3.57 -3.28 11.16
CA PRO A 140 4.87 -3.11 11.80
C PRO A 140 6.04 -3.71 11.01
N GLU A 141 5.88 -4.87 10.37
CA GLU A 141 6.92 -5.52 9.55
C GLU A 141 7.17 -4.73 8.27
N VAL A 142 6.10 -4.26 7.61
CA VAL A 142 6.19 -3.38 6.43
C VAL A 142 6.97 -2.10 6.77
N ILE A 143 6.71 -1.52 7.94
CA ILE A 143 7.42 -0.32 8.43
C ILE A 143 8.87 -0.65 8.78
N GLU A 144 9.14 -1.81 9.39
CA GLU A 144 10.49 -2.23 9.77
C GLU A 144 11.42 -2.33 8.56
N ASP A 145 10.97 -2.97 7.48
CA ASP A 145 11.71 -3.03 6.21
C ASP A 145 12.02 -1.65 5.67
N ALA A 146 10.99 -0.79 5.59
CA ALA A 146 11.16 0.57 5.10
C ALA A 146 12.17 1.35 5.97
N MET A 147 12.07 1.23 7.29
CA MET A 147 13.01 1.90 8.21
C MET A 147 14.42 1.32 8.14
N GLY A 148 14.56 0.02 7.88
CA GLY A 148 15.82 -0.64 7.58
C GLY A 148 16.47 -0.03 6.34
N TRP A 149 15.74 -0.01 5.25
CA TRP A 149 16.20 0.57 3.99
C TRP A 149 16.60 2.05 4.13
N PHE A 150 15.78 2.87 4.80
CA PHE A 150 16.10 4.28 5.06
C PHE A 150 17.39 4.49 5.85
N LYS A 151 17.73 3.56 6.75
CA LYS A 151 18.93 3.66 7.62
C LYS A 151 20.19 3.17 6.93
N THR A 152 20.10 2.07 6.17
CA THR A 152 21.28 1.28 5.75
C THR A 152 21.53 1.27 4.25
N GLU A 153 20.51 1.36 3.40
CA GLU A 153 20.63 1.13 1.97
C GLU A 153 20.44 2.40 1.14
N ARG A 154 19.70 3.37 1.68
CA ARG A 154 19.37 4.58 0.95
C ARG A 154 20.59 5.47 0.72
N ASP A 155 20.85 5.90 -0.52
CA ASP A 155 21.76 7.01 -0.84
C ASP A 155 21.11 8.36 -0.46
N LYS A 156 21.64 8.98 0.60
CA LYS A 156 21.13 10.27 1.11
C LYS A 156 21.32 11.45 0.17
N LYS A 157 22.07 11.29 -0.92
CA LYS A 157 22.29 12.32 -1.95
C LYS A 157 21.23 12.31 -3.04
N LYS A 158 20.44 11.24 -3.13
CA LYS A 158 19.37 11.08 -4.12
C LYS A 158 18.00 11.34 -3.49
N PRO A 159 17.03 11.87 -4.25
CA PRO A 159 15.62 11.82 -3.85
C PRO A 159 15.17 10.36 -3.83
N PHE A 160 14.13 10.07 -3.10
CA PHE A 160 13.58 8.73 -3.07
C PHE A 160 12.07 8.70 -3.32
N PHE A 161 11.61 7.59 -3.86
CA PHE A 161 10.22 7.18 -3.93
C PHE A 161 10.04 5.90 -3.10
N ALA A 162 9.13 5.93 -2.16
CA ALA A 162 8.81 4.78 -1.33
C ALA A 162 7.30 4.46 -1.38
N TRP A 163 6.95 3.21 -1.64
CA TRP A 163 5.60 2.68 -1.53
C TRP A 163 5.49 1.71 -0.36
N LEU A 164 4.56 1.98 0.56
CA LEU A 164 4.24 1.11 1.67
C LEU A 164 2.77 0.70 1.58
N HIS A 165 2.53 -0.60 1.42
CA HIS A 165 1.19 -1.18 1.34
C HIS A 165 0.84 -1.93 2.61
N MET A 166 -0.20 -1.51 3.31
CA MET A 166 -0.67 -2.11 4.55
C MET A 166 -2.00 -2.81 4.35
N PHE A 167 -2.12 -4.00 4.90
CA PHE A 167 -3.27 -4.88 4.70
C PHE A 167 -4.10 -5.08 5.98
N ASP A 168 -3.66 -4.59 7.13
CA ASP A 168 -4.25 -4.81 8.46
C ASP A 168 -5.74 -4.46 8.58
N VAL A 169 -6.25 -3.55 7.75
CA VAL A 169 -7.67 -3.17 7.74
C VAL A 169 -8.52 -4.00 6.79
N HIS A 170 -7.92 -4.97 6.09
CA HIS A 170 -8.62 -5.97 5.29
C HIS A 170 -9.19 -7.08 6.20
N HIS A 171 -10.23 -7.77 5.76
CA HIS A 171 -10.76 -8.96 6.44
C HIS A 171 -9.78 -10.15 6.28
N PRO A 172 -9.56 -10.98 7.34
CA PRO A 172 -10.14 -10.94 8.68
C PRO A 172 -9.59 -9.80 9.54
N TYR A 173 -10.47 -9.18 10.36
CA TYR A 173 -10.08 -8.05 11.20
C TYR A 173 -9.43 -8.56 12.49
N GLU A 174 -8.11 -8.63 12.52
CA GLU A 174 -7.32 -9.10 13.65
C GLU A 174 -6.34 -8.03 14.16
N PRO A 175 -6.84 -6.88 14.63
CA PRO A 175 -5.96 -5.82 15.09
C PRO A 175 -5.15 -6.26 16.31
N PRO A 176 -3.85 -5.88 16.40
CA PRO A 176 -3.03 -6.18 17.56
C PRO A 176 -3.47 -5.39 18.80
N GLU A 177 -3.03 -5.82 19.99
CA GLU A 177 -3.20 -5.00 21.20
C GLU A 177 -2.31 -3.73 21.12
N PRO A 178 -2.76 -2.59 21.63
CA PRO A 178 -4.00 -2.37 22.39
C PRO A 178 -5.27 -2.12 21.51
N PHE A 179 -5.15 -2.08 20.20
CA PHE A 179 -6.24 -1.70 19.28
C PHE A 179 -7.40 -2.69 19.31
N LYS A 180 -7.11 -3.97 19.51
CA LYS A 180 -8.11 -5.05 19.63
C LYS A 180 -9.13 -4.79 20.74
N THR A 181 -8.71 -4.17 21.83
CA THR A 181 -9.55 -3.92 23.02
C THR A 181 -10.01 -2.48 23.12
N GLN A 182 -9.34 -1.53 22.49
CA GLN A 182 -9.57 -0.09 22.63
C GLN A 182 -11.01 0.35 22.29
N PHE A 183 -11.66 -0.34 21.36
CA PHE A 183 -13.02 -0.01 20.89
C PHE A 183 -14.07 -1.06 21.26
N LYS A 184 -13.73 -2.05 22.11
CA LYS A 184 -14.69 -3.06 22.58
C LYS A 184 -15.88 -2.43 23.30
N GLY A 185 -17.07 -2.99 23.07
CA GLY A 185 -18.31 -2.56 23.72
C GLY A 185 -18.93 -1.30 23.15
N ARG A 186 -18.41 -0.74 22.09
CA ARG A 186 -19.08 0.35 21.35
C ARG A 186 -20.06 -0.23 20.34
N PRO A 187 -21.32 0.24 20.33
CA PRO A 187 -22.25 -0.22 19.32
C PRO A 187 -21.77 0.21 17.93
N TYR A 188 -21.89 -0.70 16.98
CA TYR A 188 -21.73 -0.36 15.58
C TYR A 188 -22.90 0.56 15.18
N LEU A 189 -22.60 1.76 14.76
CA LEU A 189 -23.60 2.77 14.39
C LEU A 189 -23.78 2.89 12.88
N GLY A 190 -23.43 1.88 12.14
CA GLY A 190 -23.72 1.64 10.75
C GLY A 190 -23.17 2.14 9.65
#